data_a4ea30b393e06d0110157a8c2a98785b
#
_entry.id   a4ea30b393e06d0110157a8c2a98785b
#
_cell.length_a   1.000
_cell.length_b   1.000
_cell.length_c   1.000
_cell.angle_alpha   90.00
_cell.angle_beta   90.00
_cell.angle_gamma   90.00
#
_symmetry.space_group_name_H-M   'P 1'
#
loop_
_entity.id
_entity.type
_entity.pdbx_description
1 polymer ?
#
loop_
_entity_poly.entity_id
_entity_poly.type
_entity_poly.pdbx_seq_one_letter_code
_entity_poly.pdbx_strand_id
1 'polypeptide(L)'
;DAIFVPVGGGGLLAGVSAWIAQNNKKIKIYGVEVDDSACLYEALKANKRVRLKSVGIFADGVAVEQVGKNNFDVIKECIDGVITVTIDEVCAAVKDLFEDTRVMSEPAGAVALAGLKKYSSKKKKNLLAISSGANLNFDRLSYIVERSELGEDKEKILSIQIPEKAGSFLKLSKIFSNSQITEFNYRLSDPNDAHVLVGIKTKSSKNFISLKNRLSKNNYPFKDLTKNEISNDH
;
A
#
# COMPACT_ATOMS: atom_id res chain seq x y z
N ASP A 1 19.61 -14.03 -4.45
CA ASP A 1 18.52 -15.03 -4.44
C ASP A 1 17.31 -14.55 -5.24
N ALA A 2 16.89 -13.26 -5.08
CA ALA A 2 15.81 -12.71 -5.86
C ALA A 2 16.01 -11.22 -6.15
N ILE A 3 15.47 -10.76 -7.31
CA ILE A 3 15.47 -9.36 -7.75
C ILE A 3 14.01 -8.93 -7.96
N PHE A 4 13.69 -7.75 -7.46
CA PHE A 4 12.38 -7.11 -7.59
C PHE A 4 12.51 -5.88 -8.47
N VAL A 5 11.69 -5.80 -9.50
CA VAL A 5 11.77 -4.79 -10.55
C VAL A 5 10.42 -4.09 -10.70
N PRO A 6 10.34 -2.75 -10.62
CA PRO A 6 9.08 -2.04 -10.83
C PRO A 6 8.65 -2.13 -12.28
N VAL A 7 7.35 -2.26 -12.52
CA VAL A 7 6.79 -2.48 -13.85
C VAL A 7 5.79 -1.40 -14.23
N GLY A 8 6.07 -0.69 -15.31
CA GLY A 8 5.11 0.08 -16.08
C GLY A 8 4.96 -0.58 -17.45
N GLY A 9 5.54 -0.03 -18.51
CA GLY A 9 5.55 -0.65 -19.85
C GLY A 9 6.36 -1.94 -19.99
N GLY A 10 7.04 -2.39 -18.93
CA GLY A 10 7.76 -3.66 -18.85
C GLY A 10 9.19 -3.63 -19.42
N GLY A 11 9.70 -2.51 -19.93
CA GLY A 11 11.02 -2.46 -20.55
C GLY A 11 12.17 -2.82 -19.61
N LEU A 12 12.18 -2.24 -18.40
CA LEU A 12 13.19 -2.54 -17.39
C LEU A 12 13.15 -4.01 -16.97
N LEU A 13 11.97 -4.53 -16.67
CA LEU A 13 11.80 -5.93 -16.28
C LEU A 13 12.23 -6.88 -17.40
N ALA A 14 11.84 -6.63 -18.65
CA ALA A 14 12.24 -7.44 -19.81
C ALA A 14 13.76 -7.48 -19.96
N GLY A 15 14.44 -6.34 -19.90
CA GLY A 15 15.89 -6.27 -20.01
C GLY A 15 16.61 -7.00 -18.88
N VAL A 16 16.24 -6.75 -17.64
CA VAL A 16 16.83 -7.40 -16.45
C VAL A 16 16.59 -8.91 -16.50
N SER A 17 15.37 -9.34 -16.75
CA SER A 17 15.02 -10.76 -16.74
C SER A 17 15.69 -11.54 -17.87
N ALA A 18 15.76 -10.97 -19.09
CA ALA A 18 16.45 -11.61 -20.21
C ALA A 18 17.94 -11.79 -19.92
N TRP A 19 18.60 -10.77 -19.35
CA TRP A 19 20.00 -10.85 -19.00
C TRP A 19 20.28 -11.89 -17.92
N ILE A 20 19.48 -11.92 -16.87
CA ILE A 20 19.61 -12.89 -15.77
C ILE A 20 19.33 -14.31 -16.27
N ALA A 21 18.31 -14.52 -17.10
CA ALA A 21 17.98 -15.83 -17.66
C ALA A 21 19.14 -16.43 -18.47
N GLN A 22 19.94 -15.58 -19.11
CA GLN A 22 21.11 -16.02 -19.87
C GLN A 22 22.33 -16.29 -18.98
N ASN A 23 22.53 -15.47 -17.93
CA ASN A 23 23.78 -15.46 -17.18
C ASN A 23 23.70 -16.21 -15.83
N ASN A 24 22.55 -16.21 -15.15
CA ASN A 24 22.38 -16.86 -13.85
C ASN A 24 20.93 -17.28 -13.55
N LYS A 25 20.51 -18.42 -14.06
CA LYS A 25 19.16 -18.97 -13.86
C LYS A 25 18.78 -19.29 -12.41
N LYS A 26 19.68 -19.18 -11.45
CA LYS A 26 19.37 -19.44 -10.03
C LYS A 26 18.74 -18.22 -9.34
N ILE A 27 18.88 -17.04 -9.92
CA ILE A 27 18.30 -15.81 -9.38
C ILE A 27 16.85 -15.71 -9.83
N LYS A 28 15.94 -15.55 -8.88
CA LYS A 28 14.52 -15.35 -9.15
C LYS A 28 14.22 -13.90 -9.50
N ILE A 29 13.32 -13.69 -10.45
CA ILE A 29 12.94 -12.35 -10.90
C ILE A 29 11.44 -12.15 -10.69
N TYR A 30 11.10 -11.10 -9.95
CA TYR A 30 9.72 -10.69 -9.72
C TYR A 30 9.47 -9.29 -10.26
N GLY A 31 8.44 -9.15 -11.11
CA GLY A 31 7.87 -7.84 -11.41
C GLY A 31 7.06 -7.34 -10.22
N VAL A 32 7.05 -6.03 -10.00
CA VAL A 32 6.20 -5.41 -8.97
C VAL A 32 5.36 -4.33 -9.61
N GLU A 33 4.05 -4.39 -9.41
CA GLU A 33 3.08 -3.42 -9.92
C GLU A 33 2.21 -2.87 -8.79
N VAL A 34 1.75 -1.63 -8.95
CA VAL A 34 0.70 -1.08 -8.09
C VAL A 34 -0.64 -1.71 -8.52
N ASP A 35 -1.48 -2.07 -7.57
CA ASP A 35 -2.73 -2.82 -7.80
C ASP A 35 -3.73 -2.06 -8.70
N ASP A 36 -3.72 -0.72 -8.69
CA ASP A 36 -4.54 0.14 -9.53
C ASP A 36 -4.02 0.29 -10.98
N SER A 37 -2.83 -0.24 -11.28
CA SER A 37 -2.17 -0.16 -12.61
C SER A 37 -1.46 -1.46 -13.01
N ALA A 38 -1.93 -2.61 -12.51
CA ALA A 38 -1.31 -3.93 -12.66
C ALA A 38 -1.56 -4.57 -14.04
N CYS A 39 -1.10 -3.91 -15.11
CA CYS A 39 -1.35 -4.34 -16.49
C CYS A 39 -0.60 -5.62 -16.88
N LEU A 40 0.59 -5.86 -16.35
CA LEU A 40 1.35 -7.09 -16.61
C LEU A 40 0.75 -8.26 -15.86
N TYR A 41 0.33 -8.09 -14.59
CA TYR A 41 -0.34 -9.11 -13.79
C TYR A 41 -1.59 -9.65 -14.54
N GLU A 42 -2.47 -8.75 -14.99
CA GLU A 42 -3.65 -9.14 -15.74
C GLU A 42 -3.30 -9.76 -17.11
N ALA A 43 -2.23 -9.28 -17.78
CA ALA A 43 -1.79 -9.87 -19.04
C ALA A 43 -1.26 -11.31 -18.88
N LEU A 44 -0.50 -11.59 -17.83
CA LEU A 44 0.01 -12.93 -17.51
C LEU A 44 -1.14 -13.89 -17.16
N LYS A 45 -2.09 -13.43 -16.34
CA LYS A 45 -3.28 -14.18 -15.97
C LYS A 45 -4.14 -14.56 -17.20
N ALA A 46 -4.27 -13.63 -18.13
CA ALA A 46 -5.02 -13.84 -19.37
C ALA A 46 -4.20 -14.55 -20.48
N ASN A 47 -2.90 -14.79 -20.25
CA ASN A 47 -1.92 -15.27 -21.24
C ASN A 47 -1.94 -14.47 -22.56
N LYS A 48 -2.27 -13.18 -22.48
CA LYS A 48 -2.28 -12.21 -23.58
C LYS A 48 -2.21 -10.81 -23.05
N ARG A 49 -1.72 -9.88 -23.86
CA ARG A 49 -1.73 -8.46 -23.48
C ARG A 49 -3.16 -7.97 -23.25
N VAL A 50 -3.38 -7.36 -22.08
CA VAL A 50 -4.66 -6.76 -21.68
C VAL A 50 -4.47 -5.26 -21.58
N ARG A 51 -5.46 -4.47 -21.94
CA ARG A 51 -5.52 -3.04 -21.70
C ARG A 51 -6.46 -2.80 -20.54
N LEU A 52 -5.94 -2.15 -19.48
CA LEU A 52 -6.74 -1.75 -18.34
C LEU A 52 -7.73 -0.65 -18.76
N LYS A 53 -8.89 -0.61 -18.11
CA LYS A 53 -9.91 0.43 -18.36
C LYS A 53 -9.51 1.78 -17.77
N SER A 54 -8.76 1.77 -16.69
CA SER A 54 -8.21 2.93 -15.99
C SER A 54 -6.93 2.54 -15.27
N VAL A 55 -6.09 3.50 -14.96
CA VAL A 55 -4.88 3.35 -14.16
C VAL A 55 -4.84 4.44 -13.10
N GLY A 56 -4.32 4.13 -11.93
CA GLY A 56 -4.03 5.11 -10.90
C GLY A 56 -2.88 6.02 -11.33
N ILE A 57 -2.89 7.26 -10.89
CA ILE A 57 -1.92 8.28 -11.27
C ILE A 57 -0.87 8.58 -10.18
N PHE A 58 -0.98 7.91 -9.03
CA PHE A 58 -0.10 8.20 -7.90
C PHE A 58 1.35 7.83 -8.18
N ALA A 59 1.58 6.62 -8.68
CA ALA A 59 2.90 6.16 -9.13
C ALA A 59 3.05 6.35 -10.65
N ASP A 60 3.01 7.61 -11.12
CA ASP A 60 2.91 8.00 -12.53
C ASP A 60 3.99 7.39 -13.43
N GLY A 61 5.23 7.22 -12.94
CA GLY A 61 6.31 6.56 -13.66
C GLY A 61 6.05 5.08 -14.03
N VAL A 62 5.07 4.43 -13.38
CA VAL A 62 4.66 3.04 -13.68
C VAL A 62 3.18 2.92 -14.06
N ALA A 63 2.43 4.02 -14.12
CA ALA A 63 1.00 4.06 -14.43
C ALA A 63 0.75 3.84 -15.94
N VAL A 64 0.75 2.59 -16.38
CA VAL A 64 0.62 2.21 -17.80
C VAL A 64 -0.57 1.28 -18.01
N GLU A 65 -1.43 1.61 -18.97
CA GLU A 65 -2.63 0.82 -19.27
C GLU A 65 -2.35 -0.56 -19.86
N GLN A 66 -1.22 -0.73 -20.54
CA GLN A 66 -0.89 -1.97 -21.23
C GLN A 66 0.61 -2.18 -21.32
N VAL A 67 1.08 -3.38 -20.97
CA VAL A 67 2.48 -3.77 -21.15
C VAL A 67 2.90 -3.75 -22.64
N GLY A 68 4.13 -3.35 -22.93
CA GLY A 68 4.69 -3.31 -24.27
C GLY A 68 4.68 -4.70 -24.95
N LYS A 69 4.41 -4.75 -26.25
CA LYS A 69 4.29 -6.04 -26.97
C LYS A 69 5.56 -6.87 -26.87
N ASN A 70 6.68 -6.32 -27.30
CA ASN A 70 7.97 -7.03 -27.27
C ASN A 70 8.42 -7.36 -25.83
N ASN A 71 8.11 -6.45 -24.88
CA ASN A 71 8.42 -6.66 -23.47
C ASN A 71 7.64 -7.85 -22.90
N PHE A 72 6.34 -7.95 -23.20
CA PHE A 72 5.50 -9.05 -22.72
C PHE A 72 6.01 -10.41 -23.20
N ASP A 73 6.41 -10.51 -24.47
CA ASP A 73 6.92 -11.77 -25.03
C ASP A 73 8.20 -12.24 -24.34
N VAL A 74 9.09 -11.33 -23.95
CA VAL A 74 10.29 -11.65 -23.18
C VAL A 74 9.96 -11.97 -21.71
N ILE A 75 9.14 -11.12 -21.08
CA ILE A 75 8.83 -11.24 -19.65
C ILE A 75 8.20 -12.59 -19.31
N LYS A 76 7.20 -13.03 -20.09
CA LYS A 76 6.47 -14.28 -19.80
C LYS A 76 7.37 -15.52 -19.77
N GLU A 77 8.53 -15.49 -20.45
CA GLU A 77 9.48 -16.58 -20.51
C GLU A 77 10.58 -16.49 -19.42
N CYS A 78 10.80 -15.28 -18.86
CA CYS A 78 12.01 -15.00 -18.08
C CYS A 78 11.76 -14.69 -16.60
N ILE A 79 10.50 -14.51 -16.14
CA ILE A 79 10.22 -14.13 -14.74
C ILE A 79 9.62 -15.28 -13.94
N ASP A 80 9.77 -15.20 -12.61
CA ASP A 80 9.16 -16.14 -11.67
C ASP A 80 7.75 -15.72 -11.21
N GLY A 81 7.38 -14.46 -11.41
CA GLY A 81 6.04 -13.97 -11.08
C GLY A 81 5.93 -12.45 -10.96
N VAL A 82 4.74 -12.01 -10.62
CA VAL A 82 4.42 -10.60 -10.35
C VAL A 82 3.82 -10.47 -8.95
N ILE A 83 4.23 -9.43 -8.23
CA ILE A 83 3.70 -9.06 -6.92
C ILE A 83 2.98 -7.72 -7.09
N THR A 84 1.71 -7.66 -6.68
CA THR A 84 0.97 -6.40 -6.63
C THR A 84 1.08 -5.78 -5.24
N VAL A 85 1.19 -4.45 -5.17
CA VAL A 85 1.29 -3.66 -3.95
C VAL A 85 0.27 -2.55 -3.95
N THR A 86 -0.19 -2.13 -2.76
CA THR A 86 -1.10 -1.00 -2.62
C THR A 86 -0.33 0.32 -2.61
N ILE A 87 -1.02 1.44 -2.83
CA ILE A 87 -0.45 2.79 -2.69
C ILE A 87 0.15 2.99 -1.28
N ASP A 88 -0.49 2.47 -0.24
CA ASP A 88 0.01 2.59 1.13
C ASP A 88 1.32 1.83 1.35
N GLU A 89 1.42 0.62 0.79
CA GLU A 89 2.66 -0.16 0.81
C GLU A 89 3.80 0.57 0.07
N VAL A 90 3.48 1.29 -1.01
CA VAL A 90 4.45 2.13 -1.74
C VAL A 90 4.86 3.34 -0.91
N CYS A 91 3.91 4.06 -0.28
CA CYS A 91 4.22 5.19 0.60
C CYS A 91 5.11 4.79 1.77
N ALA A 92 4.83 3.63 2.41
CA ALA A 92 5.67 3.06 3.44
C ALA A 92 7.10 2.76 2.93
N ALA A 93 7.24 2.27 1.69
CA ALA A 93 8.54 2.02 1.09
C ALA A 93 9.32 3.31 0.77
N VAL A 94 8.64 4.39 0.33
CA VAL A 94 9.27 5.72 0.16
C VAL A 94 9.83 6.22 1.49
N LYS A 95 9.05 6.09 2.57
CA LYS A 95 9.48 6.47 3.92
C LYS A 95 10.70 5.67 4.38
N ASP A 96 10.69 4.33 4.23
CA ASP A 96 11.82 3.49 4.60
C ASP A 96 13.09 3.89 3.84
N LEU A 97 13.01 4.09 2.51
CA LEU A 97 14.14 4.56 1.70
C LEU A 97 14.72 5.86 2.27
N PHE A 98 13.85 6.82 2.60
CA PHE A 98 14.30 8.08 3.17
C PHE A 98 14.92 7.92 4.57
N GLU A 99 14.30 7.14 5.45
CA GLU A 99 14.79 6.92 6.81
C GLU A 99 16.16 6.22 6.83
N ASP A 100 16.34 5.23 5.97
CA ASP A 100 17.57 4.42 5.93
C ASP A 100 18.72 5.09 5.15
N THR A 101 18.40 5.80 4.05
CA THR A 101 19.43 6.28 3.11
C THR A 101 19.51 7.80 3.00
N ARG A 102 18.53 8.53 3.48
CA ARG A 102 18.32 9.99 3.28
C ARG A 102 18.11 10.36 1.80
N VAL A 103 17.81 9.38 0.94
CA VAL A 103 17.47 9.61 -0.48
C VAL A 103 15.95 9.66 -0.63
N MET A 104 15.45 10.72 -1.28
CA MET A 104 14.03 10.86 -1.59
C MET A 104 13.75 10.13 -2.91
N SER A 105 12.99 9.04 -2.82
CA SER A 105 12.49 8.30 -3.99
C SER A 105 11.12 8.83 -4.39
N GLU A 106 10.81 8.84 -5.68
CA GLU A 106 9.44 8.99 -6.14
C GLU A 106 8.62 7.71 -5.88
N PRO A 107 7.28 7.77 -5.87
CA PRO A 107 6.44 6.58 -5.67
C PRO A 107 6.78 5.43 -6.62
N ALA A 108 6.93 5.69 -7.92
CA ALA A 108 7.32 4.67 -8.90
C ALA A 108 8.67 4.02 -8.57
N GLY A 109 9.63 4.79 -8.05
CA GLY A 109 10.94 4.30 -7.64
C GLY A 109 10.93 3.39 -6.42
N ALA A 110 9.91 3.49 -5.55
CA ALA A 110 9.79 2.69 -4.34
C ALA A 110 8.97 1.40 -4.52
N VAL A 111 8.28 1.23 -5.65
CA VAL A 111 7.40 0.07 -5.92
C VAL A 111 8.11 -1.26 -5.73
N ALA A 112 9.34 -1.40 -6.23
CA ALA A 112 10.11 -2.63 -6.09
C ALA A 112 10.42 -2.97 -4.62
N LEU A 113 10.74 -1.97 -3.79
CA LEU A 113 10.96 -2.18 -2.35
C LEU A 113 9.67 -2.59 -1.64
N ALA A 114 8.52 -2.01 -1.99
CA ALA A 114 7.23 -2.43 -1.46
C ALA A 114 6.96 -3.92 -1.73
N GLY A 115 7.22 -4.38 -2.97
CA GLY A 115 7.11 -5.79 -3.34
C GLY A 115 8.10 -6.69 -2.60
N LEU A 116 9.32 -6.24 -2.40
CA LEU A 116 10.32 -6.96 -1.61
C LEU A 116 9.86 -7.13 -0.15
N LYS A 117 9.32 -6.09 0.48
CA LYS A 117 8.77 -6.15 1.84
C LYS A 117 7.61 -7.14 1.96
N LYS A 118 6.78 -7.23 0.94
CA LYS A 118 5.66 -8.18 0.87
C LYS A 118 6.10 -9.62 0.63
N TYR A 119 7.29 -9.82 0.06
CA TYR A 119 7.83 -11.14 -0.24
C TYR A 119 8.21 -11.89 1.03
N SER A 120 7.49 -12.98 1.33
CA SER A 120 7.76 -13.82 2.49
C SER A 120 8.76 -14.93 2.16
N SER A 121 9.82 -15.05 2.98
CA SER A 121 10.78 -16.16 2.90
C SER A 121 11.05 -16.75 4.29
N LYS A 122 10.94 -18.09 4.41
CA LYS A 122 11.28 -18.81 5.64
C LYS A 122 12.80 -18.92 5.88
N LYS A 123 13.61 -18.66 4.86
CA LYS A 123 15.06 -18.73 4.92
C LYS A 123 15.66 -17.34 4.72
N LYS A 124 16.81 -17.09 5.37
CA LYS A 124 17.61 -15.89 5.11
C LYS A 124 18.02 -15.87 3.63
N LYS A 125 17.76 -14.77 2.93
CA LYS A 125 18.04 -14.58 1.51
C LYS A 125 18.67 -13.23 1.24
N ASN A 126 19.47 -13.17 0.18
CA ASN A 126 19.92 -11.91 -0.40
C ASN A 126 18.87 -11.44 -1.40
N LEU A 127 18.22 -10.34 -1.10
CA LEU A 127 17.14 -9.75 -1.90
C LEU A 127 17.59 -8.39 -2.40
N LEU A 128 17.24 -8.07 -3.66
CA LEU A 128 17.59 -6.81 -4.30
C LEU A 128 16.31 -6.17 -4.84
N ALA A 129 16.05 -4.92 -4.50
CA ALA A 129 15.01 -4.10 -5.12
C ALA A 129 15.65 -3.00 -5.96
N ILE A 130 15.14 -2.76 -7.17
CA ILE A 130 15.61 -1.67 -8.03
C ILE A 130 14.79 -0.42 -7.70
N SER A 131 15.45 0.60 -7.11
CA SER A 131 14.89 1.94 -6.99
C SER A 131 15.14 2.69 -8.30
N SER A 132 14.06 2.96 -9.06
CA SER A 132 14.17 3.37 -10.46
C SER A 132 13.99 4.85 -10.71
N GLY A 133 13.66 5.66 -9.70
CA GLY A 133 13.44 7.09 -9.90
C GLY A 133 13.35 7.92 -8.61
N ALA A 134 13.58 9.22 -8.75
CA ALA A 134 13.60 10.19 -7.67
C ALA A 134 12.93 11.53 -8.05
N ASN A 135 12.11 11.57 -9.09
CA ASN A 135 11.43 12.78 -9.58
C ASN A 135 10.15 13.05 -8.77
N LEU A 136 10.30 13.31 -7.46
CA LEU A 136 9.19 13.56 -6.55
C LEU A 136 8.84 15.05 -6.51
N ASN A 137 7.56 15.38 -6.74
CA ASN A 137 7.01 16.70 -6.46
C ASN A 137 6.82 16.89 -4.96
N PHE A 138 7.32 18.01 -4.44
CA PHE A 138 7.30 18.33 -3.00
C PHE A 138 5.88 18.36 -2.42
N ASP A 139 4.90 18.78 -3.21
CA ASP A 139 3.48 18.85 -2.82
C ASP A 139 2.89 17.48 -2.43
N ARG A 140 3.49 16.38 -2.92
CA ARG A 140 3.04 15.02 -2.60
C ARG A 140 3.55 14.47 -1.27
N LEU A 141 4.45 15.19 -0.59
CA LEU A 141 5.07 14.69 0.65
C LEU A 141 4.06 14.50 1.79
N SER A 142 3.12 15.42 1.98
CA SER A 142 2.09 15.27 3.02
C SER A 142 1.27 13.99 2.81
N TYR A 143 0.81 13.78 1.58
CA TYR A 143 0.06 12.57 1.21
C TYR A 143 0.88 11.29 1.45
N ILE A 144 2.17 11.28 1.07
CA ILE A 144 3.05 10.12 1.31
C ILE A 144 3.20 9.85 2.81
N VAL A 145 3.38 10.90 3.63
CA VAL A 145 3.55 10.75 5.08
C VAL A 145 2.31 10.15 5.71
N GLU A 146 1.12 10.68 5.43
CA GLU A 146 -0.15 10.18 5.95
C GLU A 146 -0.38 8.71 5.55
N ARG A 147 -0.22 8.39 4.27
CA ARG A 147 -0.43 7.04 3.74
C ARG A 147 0.63 6.03 4.18
N SER A 148 1.85 6.48 4.48
CA SER A 148 2.91 5.58 4.95
C SER A 148 2.59 4.92 6.29
N GLU A 149 1.91 5.61 7.19
CA GLU A 149 1.50 5.06 8.49
C GLU A 149 0.43 3.98 8.34
N LEU A 150 -0.45 4.10 7.33
CA LEU A 150 -1.43 3.05 6.96
C LEU A 150 -0.72 1.83 6.37
N GLY A 151 0.22 2.03 5.45
CA GLY A 151 0.99 0.96 4.82
C GLY A 151 1.90 0.17 5.77
N GLU A 152 2.33 0.81 6.86
CA GLU A 152 3.06 0.16 7.96
C GLU A 152 2.15 -0.57 8.96
N ASP A 153 0.84 -0.55 8.74
CA ASP A 153 -0.18 -1.09 9.67
C ASP A 153 -0.15 -0.42 11.07
N LYS A 154 0.46 0.78 11.14
CA LYS A 154 0.61 1.56 12.39
C LYS A 154 -0.60 2.42 12.70
N GLU A 155 -1.38 2.78 11.69
CA GLU A 155 -2.63 3.52 11.85
C GLU A 155 -3.83 2.66 11.48
N LYS A 156 -4.92 2.86 12.21
CA LYS A 156 -6.20 2.19 11.99
C LYS A 156 -7.31 3.22 12.00
N ILE A 157 -8.25 3.10 11.04
CA ILE A 157 -9.38 4.01 10.91
C ILE A 157 -10.67 3.27 11.25
N LEU A 158 -11.40 3.81 12.22
CA LEU A 158 -12.71 3.30 12.63
C LEU A 158 -13.79 4.35 12.41
N SER A 159 -14.92 3.95 11.84
CA SER A 159 -16.18 4.70 11.91
C SER A 159 -17.01 4.14 13.06
N ILE A 160 -17.37 4.96 14.03
CA ILE A 160 -18.05 4.55 15.27
C ILE A 160 -19.37 5.31 15.37
N GLN A 161 -20.46 4.60 15.56
CA GLN A 161 -21.78 5.19 15.80
C GLN A 161 -21.98 5.47 17.28
N ILE A 162 -22.40 6.69 17.60
CA ILE A 162 -22.71 7.10 18.97
C ILE A 162 -24.09 7.77 19.03
N PRO A 163 -24.84 7.60 20.14
CA PRO A 163 -26.08 8.34 20.33
C PRO A 163 -25.83 9.85 20.41
N GLU A 164 -26.66 10.66 19.74
CA GLU A 164 -26.60 12.11 19.81
C GLU A 164 -27.23 12.63 21.11
N LYS A 165 -26.48 12.46 22.21
CA LYS A 165 -26.89 12.90 23.55
C LYS A 165 -25.71 13.53 24.29
N ALA A 166 -25.99 14.51 25.13
CA ALA A 166 -24.99 15.14 25.98
C ALA A 166 -24.17 14.10 26.74
N GLY A 167 -22.84 14.19 26.65
CA GLY A 167 -21.91 13.27 27.31
C GLY A 167 -21.57 11.97 26.54
N SER A 168 -22.20 11.66 25.38
CA SER A 168 -21.85 10.47 24.58
C SER A 168 -20.42 10.50 24.07
N PHE A 169 -19.98 11.67 23.61
CA PHE A 169 -18.60 11.90 23.20
C PHE A 169 -17.60 11.66 24.34
N LEU A 170 -17.87 12.19 25.53
CA LEU A 170 -17.01 11.99 26.69
C LEU A 170 -16.92 10.51 27.11
N LYS A 171 -18.00 9.75 26.96
CA LYS A 171 -17.99 8.31 27.21
C LYS A 171 -17.15 7.56 26.19
N LEU A 172 -17.28 7.92 24.89
CA LEU A 172 -16.49 7.33 23.83
C LEU A 172 -15.00 7.65 24.02
N SER A 173 -14.63 8.91 24.33
CA SER A 173 -13.23 9.32 24.50
C SER A 173 -12.50 8.54 25.59
N LYS A 174 -13.19 8.14 26.67
CA LYS A 174 -12.62 7.30 27.73
C LYS A 174 -12.19 5.91 27.24
N ILE A 175 -12.80 5.38 26.18
CA ILE A 175 -12.39 4.10 25.58
C ILE A 175 -11.02 4.23 24.90
N PHE A 176 -10.70 5.43 24.42
CA PHE A 176 -9.43 5.73 23.75
C PHE A 176 -8.33 6.26 24.68
N SER A 177 -8.56 6.33 26.00
CA SER A 177 -7.64 6.96 26.98
C SER A 177 -6.18 6.48 26.89
N ASN A 178 -5.95 5.25 26.40
CA ASN A 178 -4.63 4.65 26.24
C ASN A 178 -4.21 4.53 24.76
N SER A 179 -4.86 5.27 23.86
CA SER A 179 -4.61 5.24 22.42
C SER A 179 -4.17 6.64 21.96
N GLN A 180 -3.23 6.70 21.04
CA GLN A 180 -2.89 7.94 20.36
C GLN A 180 -3.88 8.13 19.21
N ILE A 181 -4.69 9.17 19.27
CA ILE A 181 -5.63 9.54 18.21
C ILE A 181 -4.87 10.42 17.22
N THR A 182 -4.95 10.10 15.93
CA THR A 182 -4.34 10.82 14.82
C THR A 182 -5.35 11.69 14.10
N GLU A 183 -6.58 11.20 14.00
CA GLU A 183 -7.68 11.89 13.38
C GLU A 183 -8.94 11.75 14.22
N PHE A 184 -9.75 12.80 14.26
CA PHE A 184 -11.04 12.78 14.89
C PHE A 184 -12.02 13.67 14.12
N ASN A 185 -12.93 13.04 13.37
CA ASN A 185 -13.92 13.74 12.59
C ASN A 185 -15.33 13.33 13.05
N TYR A 186 -16.11 14.31 13.48
CA TYR A 186 -17.48 14.13 13.95
C TYR A 186 -18.46 14.59 12.89
N ARG A 187 -19.34 13.69 12.45
CA ARG A 187 -20.42 14.01 11.50
C ARG A 187 -21.77 13.68 12.10
N LEU A 188 -22.60 14.70 12.22
CA LEU A 188 -24.02 14.53 12.51
C LEU A 188 -24.72 14.08 11.22
N SER A 189 -25.12 12.81 11.18
CA SER A 189 -25.80 12.23 10.00
C SER A 189 -27.29 12.02 10.22
N ASP A 190 -27.73 11.96 11.47
CA ASP A 190 -29.13 11.77 11.88
C ASP A 190 -29.36 12.52 13.20
N PRO A 191 -30.59 13.05 13.49
CA PRO A 191 -30.90 13.68 14.79
C PRO A 191 -30.66 12.82 16.02
N ASN A 192 -30.66 11.50 15.88
CA ASN A 192 -30.51 10.56 17.00
C ASN A 192 -29.12 9.93 17.10
N ASP A 193 -28.38 9.85 15.98
CA ASP A 193 -27.12 9.15 15.89
C ASP A 193 -26.05 9.96 15.13
N ALA A 194 -24.87 10.01 15.69
CA ALA A 194 -23.69 10.59 15.04
C ALA A 194 -22.67 9.54 14.66
N HIS A 195 -21.98 9.77 13.56
CA HIS A 195 -20.84 8.98 13.15
C HIS A 195 -19.54 9.71 13.47
N VAL A 196 -18.66 9.03 14.18
CA VAL A 196 -17.34 9.54 14.53
C VAL A 196 -16.29 8.74 13.77
N LEU A 197 -15.54 9.40 12.90
CA LEU A 197 -14.37 8.84 12.28
C LEU A 197 -13.17 9.05 13.20
N VAL A 198 -12.47 7.97 13.54
CA VAL A 198 -11.34 8.01 14.46
C VAL A 198 -10.15 7.31 13.84
N GLY A 199 -9.09 8.05 13.57
CA GLY A 199 -7.75 7.53 13.25
C GLY A 199 -7.00 7.22 14.56
N ILE A 200 -6.37 6.04 14.63
CA ILE A 200 -5.74 5.55 15.86
C ILE A 200 -4.37 4.97 15.53
N LYS A 201 -3.33 5.52 16.14
CA LYS A 201 -1.99 4.95 16.06
C LYS A 201 -1.89 3.69 16.92
N THR A 202 -1.51 2.58 16.30
CA THR A 202 -1.42 1.28 16.99
C THR A 202 0.03 0.78 17.02
N LYS A 203 0.46 0.33 18.20
CA LYS A 203 1.80 -0.27 18.37
C LYS A 203 1.83 -1.76 17.98
N SER A 204 0.66 -2.40 17.90
CA SER A 204 0.53 -3.81 17.51
C SER A 204 -0.92 -4.16 17.20
N SER A 205 -1.11 -5.18 16.37
CA SER A 205 -2.43 -5.75 16.06
C SER A 205 -3.20 -6.21 17.30
N LYS A 206 -2.49 -6.64 18.39
CA LYS A 206 -3.11 -7.03 19.66
C LYS A 206 -3.79 -5.84 20.34
N ASN A 207 -3.19 -4.65 20.30
CA ASN A 207 -3.76 -3.44 20.90
C ASN A 207 -5.04 -3.03 20.17
N PHE A 208 -5.07 -3.15 18.84
CA PHE A 208 -6.24 -2.85 18.04
C PHE A 208 -7.40 -3.84 18.28
N ILE A 209 -7.12 -5.14 18.39
CA ILE A 209 -8.12 -6.16 18.78
C ILE A 209 -8.69 -5.85 20.16
N SER A 210 -7.84 -5.50 21.13
CA SER A 210 -8.29 -5.11 22.49
C SER A 210 -9.20 -3.88 22.45
N LEU A 211 -8.91 -2.90 21.62
CA LEU A 211 -9.74 -1.71 21.42
C LEU A 211 -11.12 -2.08 20.84
N LYS A 212 -11.16 -2.88 19.77
CA LYS A 212 -12.43 -3.36 19.18
C LYS A 212 -13.28 -4.11 20.21
N ASN A 213 -12.67 -4.93 21.06
CA ASN A 213 -13.37 -5.63 22.13
C ASN A 213 -13.95 -4.66 23.18
N ARG A 214 -13.22 -3.56 23.51
CA ARG A 214 -13.74 -2.52 24.43
C ARG A 214 -14.92 -1.76 23.82
N LEU A 215 -14.88 -1.43 22.53
CA LEU A 215 -16.01 -0.83 21.82
C LEU A 215 -17.24 -1.74 21.85
N SER A 216 -17.09 -3.02 21.50
CA SER A 216 -18.17 -3.99 21.53
C SER A 216 -18.77 -4.17 22.93
N LYS A 217 -17.93 -4.28 23.99
CA LYS A 217 -18.38 -4.41 25.39
C LYS A 217 -19.19 -3.20 25.88
N ASN A 218 -18.94 -2.02 25.32
CA ASN A 218 -19.65 -0.79 25.66
C ASN A 218 -20.81 -0.49 24.68
N ASN A 219 -21.20 -1.46 23.85
CA ASN A 219 -22.30 -1.36 22.89
C ASN A 219 -22.13 -0.21 21.86
N TYR A 220 -20.90 0.06 21.42
CA TYR A 220 -20.64 0.99 20.31
C TYR A 220 -20.57 0.20 19.00
N PRO A 221 -21.53 0.37 18.08
CA PRO A 221 -21.41 -0.14 16.72
C PRO A 221 -20.23 0.56 16.02
N PHE A 222 -19.39 -0.21 15.36
CA PHE A 222 -18.25 0.35 14.60
C PHE A 222 -17.98 -0.42 13.32
N LYS A 223 -17.39 0.26 12.36
CA LYS A 223 -16.88 -0.31 11.11
C LYS A 223 -15.40 -0.01 10.99
N ASP A 224 -14.61 -1.05 10.68
CA ASP A 224 -13.18 -0.92 10.40
C ASP A 224 -13.02 -0.46 8.94
N LEU A 225 -12.51 0.75 8.75
CA LEU A 225 -12.32 1.39 7.45
C LEU A 225 -10.85 1.43 7.04
N THR A 226 -9.96 0.82 7.80
CA THR A 226 -8.50 0.87 7.58
C THR A 226 -8.08 0.48 6.15
N LYS A 227 -8.85 -0.39 5.48
CA LYS A 227 -8.58 -0.86 4.11
C LYS A 227 -9.67 -0.43 3.12
N ASN A 228 -10.44 0.61 3.42
CA ASN A 228 -11.55 1.03 2.57
C ASN A 228 -11.18 2.30 1.80
N GLU A 229 -11.43 2.34 0.49
CA GLU A 229 -11.16 3.50 -0.38
C GLU A 229 -11.85 4.79 0.10
N ILE A 230 -12.99 4.68 0.78
CA ILE A 230 -13.74 5.82 1.33
C ILE A 230 -12.98 6.56 2.46
N SER A 231 -12.03 5.92 3.12
CA SER A 231 -11.20 6.56 4.15
C SER A 231 -10.11 7.47 3.56
N ASN A 232 -9.97 7.51 2.24
CA ASN A 232 -8.86 8.14 1.54
C ASN A 232 -9.21 9.51 0.92
N ASP A 233 -10.49 9.93 1.00
CA ASP A 233 -11.00 11.17 0.39
C ASP A 233 -11.20 12.31 1.42
N HIS A 234 -10.40 12.32 2.50
CA HIS A 234 -10.51 13.36 3.55
C HIS A 234 -9.24 14.12 3.76
#